data_566fcded69e4dac51fd96fa42eed5ffb
#
_entry.id   566fcded69e4dac51fd96fa42eed5ffb
#
_cell.length_a   1.000
_cell.length_b   1.000
_cell.length_c   1.000
_cell.angle_alpha   90.00
_cell.angle_beta   90.00
_cell.angle_gamma   90.00
#
_symmetry.space_group_name_H-M   'P 1'
#
loop_
_entity.id
_entity.type
_entity.pdbx_description
1 polymer ?
#
loop_
_entity_poly.entity_id
_entity_poly.type
_entity_poly.pdbx_seq_one_letter_code
_entity_poly.pdbx_strand_id
1 'polypeptide(L)'
;TVITWTYSHEGNFLNRAFLEPLKKRFILEIKRKSMLVLARILTVLMYIPIYTVYLLPLKFLPFYEYFNNFRKLSLGRNLLNVFDKLNAPQTFFIKKERLWRWFNSGEFDNIDIHPYSGVSWHASGRKKE
;
A
#
# COMPACT_ATOMS: atom_id res chain seq x y z
N THR A 1 20.01 -14.24 3.40
CA THR A 1 18.59 -13.93 3.65
C THR A 1 18.09 -12.98 2.58
N VAL A 2 16.92 -13.27 2.02
CA VAL A 2 16.20 -12.38 1.09
C VAL A 2 14.98 -11.84 1.81
N ILE A 3 14.75 -10.53 1.70
CA ILE A 3 13.58 -9.86 2.26
C ILE A 3 12.90 -9.12 1.13
N THR A 4 11.58 -9.24 1.02
CA THR A 4 10.79 -8.51 0.05
C THR A 4 9.53 -7.92 0.67
N TRP A 5 9.09 -6.80 0.11
CA TRP A 5 7.85 -6.14 0.45
C TRP A 5 7.01 -5.95 -0.81
N THR A 6 5.74 -6.33 -0.75
CA THR A 6 4.82 -6.23 -1.90
C THR A 6 3.46 -5.74 -1.45
N TYR A 7 2.72 -5.08 -2.36
CA TYR A 7 1.31 -4.78 -2.10
C TYR A 7 0.49 -6.07 -2.09
N SER A 8 -0.33 -6.23 -1.05
CA SER A 8 -1.26 -7.34 -0.90
C SER A 8 -2.43 -7.20 -1.88
N HIS A 9 -2.76 -8.28 -2.58
CA HIS A 9 -3.97 -8.34 -3.39
C HIS A 9 -5.22 -8.32 -2.51
N GLU A 10 -5.17 -9.02 -1.38
CA GLU A 10 -6.29 -9.22 -0.47
C GLU A 10 -6.64 -7.90 0.26
N GLY A 11 -5.65 -7.20 0.78
CA GLY A 11 -5.83 -5.97 1.54
C GLY A 11 -6.12 -4.73 0.70
N ASN A 12 -6.07 -4.81 -0.63
CA ASN A 12 -6.21 -3.66 -1.52
C ASN A 12 -7.41 -3.74 -2.47
N PHE A 13 -8.49 -4.37 -2.05
CA PHE A 13 -9.67 -4.51 -2.90
C PHE A 13 -10.19 -3.16 -3.41
N LEU A 14 -10.36 -2.17 -2.53
CA LEU A 14 -10.83 -0.84 -2.92
C LEU A 14 -9.86 -0.11 -3.85
N ASN A 15 -8.55 -0.23 -3.58
CA ASN A 15 -7.54 0.34 -4.47
C ASN A 15 -7.61 -0.27 -5.87
N ARG A 16 -7.77 -1.60 -5.97
CA ARG A 16 -7.88 -2.30 -7.26
C ARG A 16 -9.18 -2.02 -7.99
N ALA A 17 -10.29 -1.94 -7.26
CA ALA A 17 -11.61 -1.76 -7.85
C ALA A 17 -11.87 -0.31 -8.29
N PHE A 18 -11.33 0.67 -7.57
CA PHE A 18 -11.66 2.09 -7.78
C PHE A 18 -10.43 2.93 -8.13
N LEU A 19 -9.38 2.91 -7.31
CA LEU A 19 -8.25 3.81 -7.49
C LEU A 19 -7.45 3.50 -8.76
N GLU A 20 -7.18 2.23 -9.05
CA GLU A 20 -6.38 1.86 -10.23
C GLU A 20 -7.09 2.17 -11.56
N PRO A 21 -8.40 1.87 -11.75
CA PRO A 21 -9.11 2.31 -12.95
C PRO A 21 -9.18 3.83 -13.09
N LEU A 22 -9.48 4.55 -12.01
CA LEU A 22 -9.54 6.01 -11.99
C LEU A 22 -8.18 6.62 -12.34
N LYS A 23 -7.11 6.08 -11.75
CA LYS A 23 -5.73 6.49 -12.02
C LYS A 23 -5.37 6.33 -13.48
N LYS A 24 -5.60 5.16 -14.05
CA LYS A 24 -5.30 4.85 -15.45
C LYS A 24 -6.11 5.70 -16.43
N ARG A 25 -7.35 6.06 -16.07
CA ARG A 25 -8.24 6.81 -16.96
C ARG A 25 -7.98 8.32 -16.96
N PHE A 26 -7.60 8.89 -15.80
CA PHE A 26 -7.59 10.35 -15.62
C PHE A 26 -6.29 10.90 -15.03
N ILE A 27 -5.65 10.16 -14.10
CA ILE A 27 -4.59 10.73 -13.27
C ILE A 27 -3.23 10.64 -13.98
N LEU A 28 -2.95 9.58 -14.71
CA LEU A 28 -1.65 9.39 -15.37
C LEU A 28 -1.38 10.37 -16.50
N GLU A 29 -2.41 11.02 -17.04
CA GLU A 29 -2.28 12.05 -18.07
C GLU A 29 -2.02 13.45 -17.50
N ILE A 30 -2.16 13.60 -16.16
CA ILE A 30 -1.96 14.89 -15.49
C ILE A 30 -0.47 15.23 -15.42
N LYS A 31 -0.13 16.48 -15.73
CA LYS A 31 1.25 16.99 -15.58
C LYS A 31 1.72 16.86 -14.13
N ARG A 32 3.00 16.50 -13.94
CA ARG A 32 3.60 16.25 -12.61
C ARG A 32 3.32 17.35 -11.59
N LYS A 33 3.37 18.64 -12.00
CA LYS A 33 3.08 19.78 -11.10
C LYS A 33 1.64 19.76 -10.60
N SER A 34 0.68 19.51 -11.49
CA SER A 34 -0.75 19.41 -11.14
C SER A 34 -1.04 18.19 -10.30
N MET A 35 -0.35 17.07 -10.56
CA MET A 35 -0.44 15.86 -9.75
C MET A 35 0.07 16.09 -8.32
N LEU A 36 1.13 16.88 -8.14
CA LEU A 36 1.62 17.26 -6.80
C LEU A 36 0.59 18.10 -6.04
N VAL A 37 -0.07 19.04 -6.72
CA VAL A 37 -1.16 19.82 -6.13
C VAL A 37 -2.33 18.90 -5.74
N LEU A 38 -2.73 18.01 -6.63
CA LEU A 38 -3.77 17.02 -6.35
C LEU A 38 -3.40 16.15 -5.14
N ALA A 39 -2.17 15.66 -5.07
CA ALA A 39 -1.69 14.87 -3.94
C ALA A 39 -1.74 15.65 -2.62
N ARG A 40 -1.41 16.94 -2.63
CA ARG A 40 -1.53 17.82 -1.44
C ARG A 40 -2.98 17.95 -0.99
N ILE A 41 -3.88 18.26 -1.92
CA ILE A 41 -5.31 18.38 -1.62
C ILE A 41 -5.85 17.07 -1.03
N LEU A 42 -5.58 15.95 -1.68
CA LEU A 42 -6.02 14.63 -1.23
C LEU A 42 -5.43 14.27 0.15
N THR A 43 -4.14 14.57 0.37
CA THR A 43 -3.51 14.32 1.68
C THR A 43 -4.22 15.10 2.78
N VAL A 44 -4.49 16.38 2.57
CA VAL A 44 -5.19 17.23 3.55
C VAL A 44 -6.62 16.74 3.78
N LEU A 45 -7.35 16.41 2.73
CA LEU A 45 -8.71 15.88 2.83
C LEU A 45 -8.76 14.53 3.57
N MET A 46 -7.76 13.67 3.36
CA MET A 46 -7.67 12.39 4.09
C MET A 46 -7.46 12.57 5.60
N TYR A 47 -6.88 13.68 6.05
CA TYR A 47 -6.72 13.95 7.49
C TYR A 47 -8.08 14.08 8.20
N ILE A 48 -9.12 14.55 7.51
CA ILE A 48 -10.47 14.68 8.12
C ILE A 48 -10.95 13.31 8.63
N PRO A 49 -11.18 12.29 7.77
CA PRO A 49 -11.62 10.98 8.27
C PRO A 49 -10.58 10.29 9.17
N ILE A 50 -9.27 10.51 8.93
CA ILE A 50 -8.20 9.89 9.72
C ILE A 50 -8.21 10.40 11.16
N TYR A 51 -8.51 11.68 11.38
CA TYR A 51 -8.54 12.30 12.70
C TYR A 51 -9.97 12.46 13.27
N THR A 52 -10.95 11.82 12.68
CA THR A 52 -12.32 11.73 13.20
C THR A 52 -12.75 10.27 13.29
N VAL A 53 -13.17 9.67 12.19
CA VAL A 53 -13.73 8.30 12.14
C VAL A 53 -12.70 7.23 12.54
N TYR A 54 -11.47 7.34 12.02
CA TYR A 54 -10.40 6.36 12.28
C TYR A 54 -9.70 6.54 13.64
N LEU A 55 -10.07 7.54 14.43
CA LEU A 55 -9.71 7.59 15.86
C LEU A 55 -10.50 6.61 16.70
N LEU A 56 -11.72 6.25 16.26
CA LEU A 56 -12.54 5.27 16.94
C LEU A 56 -11.92 3.87 16.75
N PRO A 57 -12.04 2.96 17.72
CA PRO A 57 -11.46 1.62 17.64
C PRO A 57 -12.25 0.68 16.70
N LEU A 58 -12.61 1.17 15.53
CA LEU A 58 -13.44 0.47 14.54
C LEU A 58 -12.56 -0.36 13.59
N LYS A 59 -11.95 -1.43 14.10
CA LYS A 59 -11.01 -2.28 13.36
C LYS A 59 -11.59 -2.94 12.11
N PHE A 60 -12.91 -2.97 11.96
CA PHE A 60 -13.60 -3.48 10.77
C PHE A 60 -13.56 -2.52 9.57
N LEU A 61 -13.19 -1.25 9.78
CA LEU A 61 -13.08 -0.28 8.70
C LEU A 61 -11.94 -0.65 7.75
N PRO A 62 -12.15 -0.50 6.43
CA PRO A 62 -11.11 -0.74 5.46
C PRO A 62 -9.92 0.19 5.71
N PHE A 63 -8.71 -0.34 5.55
CA PHE A 63 -7.46 0.40 5.78
C PHE A 63 -7.24 0.93 7.20
N TYR A 64 -7.91 0.38 8.23
CA TYR A 64 -7.82 0.86 9.60
C TYR A 64 -6.37 0.94 10.09
N GLU A 65 -5.60 -0.14 9.96
CA GLU A 65 -4.19 -0.18 10.36
C GLU A 65 -3.32 0.77 9.52
N TYR A 66 -3.60 0.86 8.22
CA TYR A 66 -2.90 1.78 7.32
C TYR A 66 -3.05 3.23 7.78
N PHE A 67 -4.26 3.68 8.10
CA PHE A 67 -4.52 5.04 8.57
C PHE A 67 -4.03 5.28 9.99
N ASN A 68 -3.98 4.25 10.84
CA ASN A 68 -3.29 4.34 12.13
C ASN A 68 -1.80 4.63 11.96
N ASN A 69 -1.15 3.97 11.02
CA ASN A 69 0.25 4.23 10.70
C ASN A 69 0.44 5.60 10.05
N PHE A 70 -0.51 6.06 9.25
CA PHE A 70 -0.49 7.37 8.63
C PHE A 70 -0.40 8.50 9.65
N ARG A 71 -1.06 8.37 10.81
CA ARG A 71 -0.97 9.33 11.93
C ARG A 71 0.41 9.41 12.56
N LYS A 72 1.21 8.37 12.48
CA LYS A 72 2.57 8.31 13.04
C LYS A 72 3.61 8.99 12.15
N LEU A 73 3.25 9.29 10.92
CA LEU A 73 4.15 9.88 9.93
C LEU A 73 3.95 11.40 9.85
N SER A 74 4.99 12.11 9.43
CA SER A 74 4.90 13.54 9.14
C SER A 74 4.00 13.81 7.93
N LEU A 75 3.46 15.04 7.85
CA LEU A 75 2.66 15.48 6.69
C LEU A 75 3.43 15.32 5.37
N GLY A 76 4.73 15.68 5.35
CA GLY A 76 5.57 15.52 4.17
C GLY A 76 5.71 14.07 3.74
N ARG A 77 5.86 13.14 4.69
CA ARG A 77 5.93 11.70 4.41
C ARG A 77 4.60 11.17 3.87
N ASN A 78 3.50 11.61 4.45
CA ASN A 78 2.16 11.24 3.99
C ASN A 78 1.88 11.78 2.59
N LEU A 79 2.30 13.03 2.30
CA LEU A 79 2.20 13.60 0.96
C LEU A 79 2.98 12.77 -0.07
N LEU A 80 4.20 12.35 0.24
CA LEU A 80 4.99 11.48 -0.64
C LEU A 80 4.28 10.15 -0.87
N ASN A 81 3.75 9.53 0.18
CA ASN A 81 3.00 8.27 0.05
C ASN A 81 1.77 8.40 -0.87
N VAL A 82 1.03 9.50 -0.78
CA VAL A 82 -0.12 9.77 -1.66
C VAL A 82 0.36 10.05 -3.09
N PHE A 83 1.38 10.89 -3.25
CA PHE A 83 1.94 11.23 -4.55
C PHE A 83 2.45 9.98 -5.29
N ASP A 84 3.22 9.13 -4.62
CA ASP A 84 3.77 7.90 -5.20
C ASP A 84 2.66 6.96 -5.70
N LYS A 85 1.59 6.82 -4.92
CA LYS A 85 0.42 6.01 -5.32
C LYS A 85 -0.29 6.56 -6.55
N LEU A 86 -0.40 7.87 -6.68
CA LEU A 86 -1.00 8.51 -7.84
C LEU A 86 -0.09 8.46 -9.07
N ASN A 87 1.21 8.68 -8.88
CA ASN A 87 2.20 8.79 -9.93
C ASN A 87 2.66 7.43 -10.49
N ALA A 88 2.50 6.34 -9.76
CA ALA A 88 2.92 5.02 -10.20
C ALA A 88 2.14 4.58 -11.44
N PRO A 89 2.78 4.39 -12.61
CA PRO A 89 2.08 4.04 -13.86
C PRO A 89 1.42 2.66 -13.77
N GLN A 90 2.00 1.78 -12.98
CA GLN A 90 1.50 0.44 -12.75
C GLN A 90 1.77 0.00 -11.31
N THR A 91 0.76 -0.60 -10.69
CA THR A 91 0.86 -1.18 -9.36
C THR A 91 0.48 -2.65 -9.41
N PHE A 92 1.38 -3.51 -8.95
CA PHE A 92 1.13 -4.95 -8.84
C PHE A 92 0.67 -5.30 -7.43
N PHE A 93 -0.47 -5.97 -7.35
CA PHE A 93 -1.00 -6.52 -6.11
C PHE A 93 -0.80 -8.04 -6.13
N ILE A 94 -0.02 -8.53 -5.20
CA ILE A 94 0.44 -9.92 -5.16
C ILE A 94 -0.39 -10.72 -4.16
N LYS A 95 -0.91 -11.87 -4.60
CA LYS A 95 -1.58 -12.83 -3.71
C LYS A 95 -0.55 -13.54 -2.83
N LYS A 96 -0.95 -13.89 -1.60
CA LYS A 96 -0.08 -14.61 -0.65
C LYS A 96 0.47 -15.91 -1.26
N GLU A 97 -0.37 -16.67 -1.96
CA GLU A 97 0.00 -17.93 -2.59
C GLU A 97 1.05 -17.74 -3.69
N ARG A 98 0.98 -16.64 -4.44
CA ARG A 98 1.98 -16.32 -5.45
C ARG A 98 3.32 -15.95 -4.80
N LEU A 99 3.28 -15.19 -3.74
CA LEU A 99 4.47 -14.80 -2.98
C LEU A 99 5.13 -16.03 -2.34
N TRP A 100 4.31 -16.92 -1.76
CA TRP A 100 4.78 -18.21 -1.25
C TRP A 100 5.53 -19.04 -2.31
N ARG A 101 5.00 -19.11 -3.53
CA ARG A 101 5.65 -19.85 -4.63
C ARG A 101 7.02 -19.31 -4.99
N TRP A 102 7.27 -18.00 -4.82
CA TRP A 102 8.59 -17.43 -5.10
C TRP A 102 9.66 -17.95 -4.14
N PHE A 103 9.29 -18.19 -2.89
CA PHE A 103 10.21 -18.69 -1.88
C PHE A 103 10.22 -20.22 -1.83
N ASN A 104 9.12 -20.89 -2.15
CA ASN A 104 8.98 -22.35 -2.09
C ASN A 104 9.53 -23.07 -3.34
N SER A 105 10.52 -22.49 -4.00
CA SER A 105 11.24 -23.11 -5.14
C SER A 105 12.22 -24.23 -4.74
N GLY A 106 12.33 -24.53 -3.44
CA GLY A 106 13.33 -25.45 -2.91
C GLY A 106 14.68 -24.81 -2.56
N GLU A 107 14.89 -23.55 -2.96
CA GLU A 107 16.14 -22.81 -2.73
C GLU A 107 16.18 -22.07 -1.40
N PHE A 108 15.03 -21.90 -0.73
CA PHE A 108 14.93 -21.17 0.52
C PHE A 108 14.43 -22.04 1.66
N ASP A 109 14.90 -21.75 2.87
CA ASP A 109 14.38 -22.23 4.15
C ASP A 109 13.96 -21.06 5.03
N ASN A 110 13.36 -21.36 6.20
CA ASN A 110 12.88 -20.37 7.15
C ASN A 110 12.01 -19.27 6.48
N ILE A 111 11.06 -19.70 5.64
CA ILE A 111 10.19 -18.79 4.91
C ILE A 111 9.15 -18.23 5.88
N ASP A 112 9.12 -16.91 6.00
CA ASP A 112 8.11 -16.17 6.77
C ASP A 112 7.39 -15.19 5.86
N ILE A 113 6.03 -15.23 5.86
CA ILE A 113 5.17 -14.32 5.10
C ILE A 113 4.04 -13.86 5.99
N HIS A 114 4.07 -12.59 6.36
CA HIS A 114 3.05 -12.00 7.22
C HIS A 114 2.49 -10.68 6.63
N PRO A 115 1.24 -10.32 6.99
CA PRO A 115 0.66 -9.06 6.56
C PRO A 115 1.34 -7.87 7.26
N TYR A 116 1.47 -6.77 6.53
CA TYR A 116 1.97 -5.50 7.06
C TYR A 116 0.96 -4.39 6.79
N SER A 117 0.52 -3.72 7.84
CA SER A 117 -0.47 -2.61 7.79
C SER A 117 -1.77 -2.93 7.04
N GLY A 118 -2.15 -4.20 6.93
CA GLY A 118 -3.36 -4.64 6.24
C GLY A 118 -3.35 -4.46 4.71
N VAL A 119 -2.32 -3.83 4.13
CA VAL A 119 -2.25 -3.49 2.69
C VAL A 119 -1.06 -4.09 1.97
N SER A 120 -0.16 -4.75 2.69
CA SER A 120 1.11 -5.26 2.15
C SER A 120 1.44 -6.63 2.72
N TRP A 121 2.32 -7.36 2.02
CA TRP A 121 3.00 -8.54 2.50
C TRP A 121 4.45 -8.19 2.78
N HIS A 122 4.95 -8.60 3.92
CA HIS A 122 6.35 -8.71 4.20
C HIS A 122 6.73 -10.19 4.11
N ALA A 123 7.72 -10.51 3.31
CA ALA A 123 8.19 -11.88 3.14
C ALA A 123 9.68 -11.96 3.28
N SER A 124 10.15 -12.99 3.94
CA SER A 124 11.58 -13.31 4.07
C SER A 124 11.84 -14.79 3.91
N GLY A 125 13.05 -15.13 3.47
CA GLY A 125 13.53 -16.47 3.37
C GLY A 125 15.06 -16.51 3.41
N ARG A 126 15.62 -17.57 3.96
CA ARG A 126 17.06 -17.80 3.98
C ARG A 126 17.40 -18.71 2.79
N LYS A 127 18.31 -18.27 1.92
CA LYS A 127 18.81 -19.14 0.85
C LYS A 127 19.57 -20.31 1.46
N LYS A 128 19.29 -21.51 0.99
CA LYS A 128 20.05 -22.71 1.35
C LYS A 128 21.48 -22.62 0.78
N GLU A 129 22.45 -23.10 1.51
CA GLU A 129 23.83 -23.24 1.04
C GLU A 129 23.97 -24.37 0.06
#